data_921658f556e309ba569e358775b2e1cb
#
_entry.id   921658f556e309ba569e358775b2e1cb
#
_cell.length_a   1.000
_cell.length_b   1.000
_cell.length_c   1.000
_cell.angle_alpha   90.00
_cell.angle_beta   90.00
_cell.angle_gamma   90.00
#
_symmetry.space_group_name_H-M   'P 1'
#
loop_
_entity.id
_entity.type
_entity.pdbx_description
1 polymer ?
#
loop_
_entity_poly.entity_id
_entity_poly.type
_entity_poly.pdbx_seq_one_letter_code
_entity_poly.pdbx_strand_id
1 'polypeptide(L)'
;STCRVRLVVAPDRPPAPLGFDPLLAAVEFSFKVGCPSEFDCVVPHECTPQELPAPHIDYLARDYASFRRLMLDRMALTLPAWHERNPADQMVALVEVLAYAADQLSYQQDAAATEAYLGTARRRVSLRRHARLLDYPLGEGRNARAWVVLEVQAAADGALLPGPDPPADRPGTLLLTKTRLAAGSITTADIEQIAEERPTAFETMHDLRLYAAHNQIVLYTWGDEQCCLPQGATRATLRNTANRLQQLAAGDCLLFEEVRGAASGRTADADPAHRHVVRLTSVRFTEDPLFADDPDDPTNPLGPRLQIAEITWDVADALPFPLCLDLVEDDDIPGHKQPVSVARGNLVLADHGATIVEQLPAVGDTQRYRPWLSLAPLSRQGRVAGRRGRMQLFDAAAAATSALHAADGQDLPAIRLRQDGPTGPMWLPQPDLLGSSRFARTFVVETEADGRTFLRFGDGRYGRRPAGALLAIYRIGNGTAGNIGADALAHVVGISGVSSVRNPLAASGGREPEPSEQVRLYAPEAFRVQRRAITEADYAAVADQQSQVGRAGATRAKAPPRSPAASRRRRSASRT
;
A
#
# COMPACT_ATOMS: atom_id res chain seq x y z
N SER A 1 -43.73 30.51 -56.35
CA SER A 1 -44.54 30.75 -57.55
C SER A 1 -45.75 29.86 -57.48
N THR A 2 -46.95 30.44 -57.54
CA THR A 2 -48.22 29.73 -57.66
C THR A 2 -48.51 29.44 -59.13
N CYS A 3 -48.98 28.25 -59.45
CA CYS A 3 -49.48 27.83 -60.75
C CYS A 3 -51.01 27.83 -60.72
N ARG A 4 -51.62 28.38 -61.80
CA ARG A 4 -53.08 28.37 -61.91
C ARG A 4 -53.50 27.45 -63.06
N VAL A 5 -54.26 26.46 -62.81
CA VAL A 5 -54.89 25.62 -63.79
C VAL A 5 -56.34 26.07 -64.00
N ARG A 6 -56.73 26.29 -65.22
CA ARG A 6 -58.10 26.73 -65.59
C ARG A 6 -58.68 25.86 -66.63
N LEU A 7 -59.92 25.44 -66.43
CA LEU A 7 -60.73 24.76 -67.45
C LEU A 7 -61.21 25.78 -68.48
N VAL A 8 -60.92 25.54 -69.75
CA VAL A 8 -61.31 26.39 -70.87
C VAL A 8 -61.93 25.52 -71.99
N VAL A 9 -62.87 26.05 -72.75
CA VAL A 9 -63.48 25.34 -73.89
C VAL A 9 -62.45 25.07 -75.00
N ALA A 10 -61.54 26.04 -75.24
CA ALA A 10 -60.46 25.96 -76.15
C ALA A 10 -59.35 26.95 -75.71
N PRO A 11 -58.06 26.79 -76.08
CA PRO A 11 -57.00 27.67 -75.61
C PRO A 11 -57.18 29.16 -75.91
N ASP A 12 -57.97 29.47 -76.98
CA ASP A 12 -58.33 30.79 -77.44
C ASP A 12 -59.67 31.30 -76.93
N ARG A 13 -60.44 30.50 -76.16
CA ARG A 13 -61.75 30.82 -75.58
C ARG A 13 -61.73 30.68 -74.06
N PRO A 14 -61.52 31.80 -73.35
CA PRO A 14 -61.30 31.80 -71.90
C PRO A 14 -62.48 31.55 -70.99
N PRO A 15 -63.76 31.62 -71.39
CA PRO A 15 -64.84 31.27 -70.48
C PRO A 15 -64.87 29.79 -70.17
N ALA A 16 -65.35 29.43 -68.96
CA ALA A 16 -65.54 28.05 -68.54
C ALA A 16 -66.55 27.34 -69.43
N PRO A 17 -66.45 25.97 -69.68
CA PRO A 17 -67.42 25.22 -70.43
C PRO A 17 -68.83 25.34 -69.79
N LEU A 18 -69.89 25.34 -70.67
CA LEU A 18 -71.31 25.36 -70.23
C LEU A 18 -71.60 24.20 -69.28
N GLY A 19 -72.12 24.52 -68.07
CA GLY A 19 -72.37 23.54 -67.02
C GLY A 19 -71.38 23.43 -65.92
N PHE A 20 -70.27 24.21 -66.00
CA PHE A 20 -69.30 24.35 -64.87
C PHE A 20 -69.45 25.67 -64.15
N ASP A 21 -69.44 25.65 -62.86
CA ASP A 21 -69.45 26.88 -62.05
C ASP A 21 -68.16 27.67 -62.36
N PRO A 22 -68.25 28.99 -62.76
CA PRO A 22 -67.11 29.81 -63.06
C PRO A 22 -66.08 29.91 -61.91
N LEU A 23 -66.53 29.82 -60.65
CA LEU A 23 -65.69 29.82 -59.46
C LEU A 23 -64.87 28.56 -59.30
N LEU A 24 -65.42 27.42 -59.74
CA LEU A 24 -64.75 26.10 -59.68
C LEU A 24 -63.98 25.76 -60.97
N ALA A 25 -63.99 26.62 -61.96
CA ALA A 25 -63.34 26.41 -63.25
C ALA A 25 -61.84 26.76 -63.21
N ALA A 26 -61.33 27.21 -62.11
CA ALA A 26 -59.86 27.49 -61.92
C ALA A 26 -59.41 27.10 -60.52
N VAL A 27 -58.26 26.47 -60.46
CA VAL A 27 -57.61 26.11 -59.22
C VAL A 27 -56.17 26.68 -59.19
N GLU A 28 -55.78 27.29 -58.12
CA GLU A 28 -54.43 27.73 -57.89
C GLU A 28 -53.73 26.75 -56.96
N PHE A 29 -52.51 26.33 -57.33
CA PHE A 29 -51.72 25.44 -56.53
C PHE A 29 -50.25 25.88 -56.52
N SER A 30 -49.54 25.46 -55.54
CA SER A 30 -48.11 25.78 -55.36
C SER A 30 -47.32 24.46 -55.25
N PHE A 31 -46.17 24.38 -55.91
CA PHE A 31 -45.23 23.25 -55.72
C PHE A 31 -44.34 23.44 -54.49
N LYS A 32 -44.62 24.43 -53.61
CA LYS A 32 -43.93 24.54 -52.34
C LYS A 32 -44.31 23.38 -51.43
N VAL A 33 -43.38 22.48 -51.19
CA VAL A 33 -43.54 21.40 -50.24
C VAL A 33 -43.76 21.97 -48.84
N GLY A 34 -44.79 21.56 -48.14
CA GLY A 34 -45.10 21.94 -46.77
C GLY A 34 -46.03 23.14 -46.56
N CYS A 35 -46.57 23.78 -47.66
CA CYS A 35 -47.62 24.77 -47.56
C CYS A 35 -48.94 24.17 -48.06
N PRO A 36 -49.93 23.95 -47.18
CA PRO A 36 -51.24 23.48 -47.59
C PRO A 36 -51.92 24.51 -48.51
N SER A 37 -52.72 24.03 -49.49
CA SER A 37 -53.53 24.91 -50.32
C SER A 37 -54.80 25.33 -49.53
N GLU A 38 -55.42 26.45 -49.92
CA GLU A 38 -56.66 26.90 -49.29
C GLU A 38 -57.85 25.89 -49.45
N PHE A 39 -57.68 24.89 -50.31
CA PHE A 39 -58.64 23.83 -50.53
C PHE A 39 -58.43 22.60 -49.66
N ASP A 40 -57.29 22.53 -49.00
CA ASP A 40 -57.06 21.48 -48.03
C ASP A 40 -57.70 21.89 -46.69
N CYS A 41 -58.58 21.08 -46.16
CA CYS A 41 -59.17 21.28 -44.84
C CYS A 41 -58.16 21.17 -43.69
N VAL A 42 -56.91 21.50 -43.93
CA VAL A 42 -55.83 21.48 -42.95
C VAL A 42 -55.63 22.92 -42.47
N VAL A 43 -55.64 23.10 -41.15
CA VAL A 43 -55.29 24.36 -40.52
C VAL A 43 -53.94 24.85 -41.05
N PRO A 44 -53.80 26.06 -41.60
CA PRO A 44 -52.54 26.53 -42.07
C PRO A 44 -51.51 26.46 -40.93
N HIS A 45 -50.52 25.53 -41.09
CA HIS A 45 -49.37 25.57 -40.25
C HIS A 45 -48.59 26.85 -40.61
N GLU A 46 -48.36 27.72 -39.64
CA GLU A 46 -47.39 28.79 -39.78
C GLU A 46 -46.08 28.17 -40.19
N CYS A 47 -45.66 28.34 -41.43
CA CYS A 47 -44.46 27.75 -42.02
C CYS A 47 -43.15 28.38 -41.52
N THR A 48 -43.22 29.31 -40.65
CA THR A 48 -42.08 29.86 -39.93
C THR A 48 -42.33 29.70 -38.44
N PRO A 49 -41.62 28.77 -37.75
CA PRO A 49 -41.53 28.88 -36.34
C PRO A 49 -40.98 30.31 -36.07
N GLN A 50 -41.71 31.08 -35.28
CA GLN A 50 -41.14 32.32 -34.76
C GLN A 50 -39.86 31.92 -34.07
N GLU A 51 -38.70 32.14 -34.75
CA GLU A 51 -37.41 31.97 -34.09
C GLU A 51 -37.40 33.01 -32.93
N LEU A 52 -37.63 32.47 -31.75
CA LEU A 52 -37.41 33.29 -30.55
C LEU A 52 -35.98 33.78 -30.63
N PRO A 53 -35.73 35.10 -30.48
CA PRO A 53 -34.37 35.60 -30.53
C PRO A 53 -33.52 34.80 -29.57
N ALA A 54 -32.36 34.33 -30.06
CA ALA A 54 -31.42 33.56 -29.26
C ALA A 54 -31.22 34.27 -27.92
N PRO A 55 -31.33 33.54 -26.78
CA PRO A 55 -31.19 34.20 -25.48
C PRO A 55 -29.79 34.79 -25.36
N HIS A 56 -29.72 36.04 -24.96
CA HIS A 56 -28.46 36.63 -24.52
C HIS A 56 -28.10 35.97 -23.19
N ILE A 57 -27.14 35.04 -23.22
CA ILE A 57 -26.69 34.32 -22.02
C ILE A 57 -25.51 35.11 -21.44
N ASP A 58 -25.67 35.56 -20.19
CA ASP A 58 -24.55 36.10 -19.43
C ASP A 58 -23.72 34.96 -18.85
N TYR A 59 -22.60 34.63 -19.51
CA TYR A 59 -21.68 33.61 -19.08
C TYR A 59 -20.86 33.99 -17.83
N LEU A 60 -21.00 35.22 -17.33
CA LEU A 60 -20.36 35.69 -16.10
C LEU A 60 -21.22 35.46 -14.85
N ALA A 61 -22.48 35.05 -15.03
CA ALA A 61 -23.35 34.69 -13.91
C ALA A 61 -22.80 33.44 -13.21
N ARG A 62 -22.52 33.55 -11.89
CA ARG A 62 -21.90 32.47 -11.10
C ARG A 62 -22.50 32.27 -9.72
N ASP A 63 -23.28 33.20 -9.25
CA ASP A 63 -23.89 33.17 -7.93
C ASP A 63 -25.40 33.33 -8.00
N TYR A 64 -26.07 33.04 -6.89
CA TYR A 64 -27.52 33.14 -6.76
C TYR A 64 -28.08 34.48 -7.29
N ALA A 65 -27.44 35.62 -6.92
CA ALA A 65 -27.94 36.95 -7.27
C ALA A 65 -27.86 37.19 -8.78
N SER A 66 -26.77 36.83 -9.42
CA SER A 66 -26.58 36.94 -10.87
C SER A 66 -27.46 35.98 -11.66
N PHE A 67 -27.63 34.74 -11.23
CA PHE A 67 -28.56 33.80 -11.85
C PHE A 67 -30.01 34.23 -11.71
N ARG A 68 -30.44 34.72 -10.53
CA ARG A 68 -31.77 35.25 -10.30
C ARG A 68 -32.05 36.41 -11.24
N ARG A 69 -31.12 37.37 -11.33
CA ARG A 69 -31.24 38.52 -12.24
C ARG A 69 -31.34 38.07 -13.69
N LEU A 70 -30.42 37.18 -14.15
CA LEU A 70 -30.43 36.68 -15.50
C LEU A 70 -31.77 36.00 -15.87
N MET A 71 -32.35 35.20 -14.98
CA MET A 71 -33.63 34.55 -15.20
C MET A 71 -34.80 35.53 -15.24
N LEU A 72 -34.85 36.50 -14.34
CA LEU A 72 -35.88 37.56 -14.34
C LEU A 72 -35.79 38.45 -15.59
N ASP A 73 -34.60 38.81 -16.02
CA ASP A 73 -34.39 39.61 -17.25
C ASP A 73 -34.82 38.79 -18.48
N ARG A 74 -34.55 37.50 -18.51
CA ARG A 74 -35.01 36.60 -19.57
C ARG A 74 -36.52 36.47 -19.59
N MET A 75 -37.14 36.29 -18.43
CA MET A 75 -38.61 36.22 -18.32
C MET A 75 -39.28 37.53 -18.80
N ALA A 76 -38.70 38.66 -18.49
CA ALA A 76 -39.22 39.96 -18.99
C ALA A 76 -39.22 40.05 -20.53
N LEU A 77 -38.27 39.39 -21.20
CA LEU A 77 -38.21 39.33 -22.66
C LEU A 77 -39.20 38.30 -23.26
N THR A 78 -39.33 37.15 -22.61
CA THR A 78 -40.16 36.05 -23.16
C THR A 78 -41.62 36.15 -22.78
N LEU A 79 -41.93 36.81 -21.67
CA LEU A 79 -43.29 37.02 -21.13
C LEU A 79 -43.52 38.50 -20.84
N PRO A 80 -43.67 39.37 -21.86
CA PRO A 80 -43.77 40.80 -21.67
C PRO A 80 -44.96 41.25 -20.82
N ALA A 81 -46.00 40.46 -20.75
CA ALA A 81 -47.18 40.70 -19.92
C ALA A 81 -46.98 40.39 -18.42
N TRP A 82 -45.91 39.69 -18.07
CA TRP A 82 -45.61 39.34 -16.67
C TRP A 82 -44.68 40.37 -16.04
N HIS A 83 -45.21 41.12 -15.07
CA HIS A 83 -44.48 42.22 -14.39
C HIS A 83 -44.26 41.98 -12.90
N GLU A 84 -44.67 40.83 -12.41
CA GLU A 84 -44.62 40.53 -10.98
C GLU A 84 -43.17 40.42 -10.47
N ARG A 85 -42.90 41.05 -9.31
CA ARG A 85 -41.58 41.04 -8.64
C ARG A 85 -41.69 40.65 -7.17
N ASN A 86 -42.89 40.35 -6.70
CA ASN A 86 -43.12 39.98 -5.32
C ASN A 86 -42.55 38.60 -5.05
N PRO A 87 -41.68 38.40 -4.04
CA PRO A 87 -41.18 37.07 -3.65
C PRO A 87 -42.25 36.04 -3.30
N ALA A 88 -43.47 36.50 -2.95
CA ALA A 88 -44.61 35.62 -2.68
C ALA A 88 -45.27 35.04 -3.95
N ASP A 89 -44.94 35.58 -5.14
CA ASP A 89 -45.41 35.05 -6.40
C ASP A 89 -44.78 33.70 -6.73
N GLN A 90 -45.58 32.75 -7.19
CA GLN A 90 -45.13 31.40 -7.50
C GLN A 90 -44.05 31.35 -8.58
N MET A 91 -44.13 32.21 -9.61
CA MET A 91 -43.13 32.25 -10.67
C MET A 91 -41.81 32.86 -10.17
N VAL A 92 -41.87 33.89 -9.31
CA VAL A 92 -40.68 34.46 -8.64
C VAL A 92 -40.06 33.42 -7.74
N ALA A 93 -40.84 32.68 -6.94
CA ALA A 93 -40.36 31.61 -6.08
C ALA A 93 -39.69 30.49 -6.90
N LEU A 94 -40.25 30.10 -8.06
CA LEU A 94 -39.62 29.12 -8.96
C LEU A 94 -38.29 29.64 -9.51
N VAL A 95 -38.18 30.89 -9.90
CA VAL A 95 -36.92 31.51 -10.33
C VAL A 95 -35.88 31.47 -9.22
N GLU A 96 -36.28 31.75 -7.98
CA GLU A 96 -35.36 31.70 -6.83
C GLU A 96 -34.84 30.30 -6.54
N VAL A 97 -35.71 29.27 -6.62
CA VAL A 97 -35.28 27.88 -6.48
C VAL A 97 -34.32 27.47 -7.61
N LEU A 98 -34.61 27.86 -8.85
CA LEU A 98 -33.73 27.57 -9.98
C LEU A 98 -32.41 28.33 -9.90
N ALA A 99 -32.42 29.60 -9.45
CA ALA A 99 -31.22 30.38 -9.22
C ALA A 99 -30.33 29.77 -8.13
N TYR A 100 -30.95 29.26 -7.03
CA TYR A 100 -30.23 28.55 -5.99
C TYR A 100 -29.62 27.23 -6.53
N ALA A 101 -30.39 26.47 -7.30
CA ALA A 101 -29.86 25.24 -7.93
C ALA A 101 -28.69 25.55 -8.88
N ALA A 102 -28.79 26.65 -9.66
CA ALA A 102 -27.72 27.08 -10.56
C ALA A 102 -26.45 27.52 -9.78
N ASP A 103 -26.62 28.23 -8.67
CA ASP A 103 -25.51 28.58 -7.76
C ASP A 103 -24.79 27.32 -7.22
N GLN A 104 -25.53 26.32 -6.75
CA GLN A 104 -24.95 25.06 -6.31
C GLN A 104 -24.22 24.32 -7.43
N LEU A 105 -24.76 24.32 -8.65
CA LEU A 105 -24.09 23.72 -9.81
C LEU A 105 -22.82 24.48 -10.20
N SER A 106 -22.86 25.83 -10.17
CA SER A 106 -21.68 26.68 -10.41
C SER A 106 -20.57 26.39 -9.40
N TYR A 107 -20.90 26.29 -8.11
CA TYR A 107 -19.97 25.92 -7.06
C TYR A 107 -19.35 24.54 -7.28
N GLN A 108 -20.15 23.54 -7.66
CA GLN A 108 -19.64 22.21 -7.98
C GLN A 108 -18.74 22.21 -9.22
N GLN A 109 -19.06 23.03 -10.23
CA GLN A 109 -18.23 23.19 -11.41
C GLN A 109 -16.87 23.80 -11.08
N ASP A 110 -16.85 24.86 -10.25
CA ASP A 110 -15.60 25.48 -9.80
C ASP A 110 -14.77 24.52 -8.93
N ALA A 111 -15.41 23.76 -8.05
CA ALA A 111 -14.74 22.72 -7.28
C ALA A 111 -14.13 21.64 -8.18
N ALA A 112 -14.82 21.22 -9.24
CA ALA A 112 -14.29 20.28 -10.23
C ALA A 112 -13.15 20.89 -11.05
N ALA A 113 -13.25 22.16 -11.43
CA ALA A 113 -12.22 22.89 -12.18
C ALA A 113 -10.92 23.06 -11.38
N THR A 114 -11.01 23.31 -10.06
CA THR A 114 -9.84 23.35 -9.17
C THR A 114 -9.09 22.02 -9.14
N GLU A 115 -9.78 20.91 -9.27
CA GLU A 115 -9.17 19.57 -9.29
C GLU A 115 -8.52 19.21 -10.65
N ALA A 116 -8.68 20.03 -11.69
CA ALA A 116 -8.20 19.74 -13.05
C ALA A 116 -6.68 19.89 -13.23
N TYR A 117 -6.00 20.61 -12.34
CA TYR A 117 -4.57 20.90 -12.46
C TYR A 117 -3.82 20.51 -11.19
N LEU A 118 -2.58 20.02 -11.35
CA LEU A 118 -1.71 19.63 -10.25
C LEU A 118 -1.51 20.76 -9.22
N GLY A 119 -1.33 22.01 -9.69
CA GLY A 119 -1.07 23.16 -8.83
C GLY A 119 -2.27 23.59 -7.99
N THR A 120 -3.50 23.36 -8.46
CA THR A 120 -4.73 23.80 -7.79
C THR A 120 -5.51 22.67 -7.11
N ALA A 121 -5.26 21.42 -7.50
CA ALA A 121 -5.95 20.26 -6.93
C ALA A 121 -5.78 20.20 -5.41
N ARG A 122 -6.89 20.03 -4.68
CA ARG A 122 -6.93 19.95 -3.21
C ARG A 122 -7.04 18.52 -2.71
N ARG A 123 -7.74 17.67 -3.47
CA ARG A 123 -7.94 16.26 -3.11
C ARG A 123 -6.70 15.44 -3.39
N ARG A 124 -6.31 14.60 -2.42
CA ARG A 124 -5.15 13.72 -2.56
C ARG A 124 -5.28 12.77 -3.75
N VAL A 125 -6.50 12.27 -4.02
CA VAL A 125 -6.78 11.41 -5.17
C VAL A 125 -6.53 12.12 -6.50
N SER A 126 -6.87 13.40 -6.62
CA SER A 126 -6.60 14.20 -7.82
C SER A 126 -5.10 14.43 -8.01
N LEU A 127 -4.40 14.82 -6.95
CA LEU A 127 -2.94 14.97 -6.96
C LEU A 127 -2.24 13.67 -7.39
N ARG A 128 -2.66 12.53 -6.85
CA ARG A 128 -2.14 11.21 -7.22
C ARG A 128 -2.31 10.92 -8.71
N ARG A 129 -3.47 11.25 -9.28
CA ARG A 129 -3.76 11.04 -10.71
C ARG A 129 -2.91 11.94 -11.59
N HIS A 130 -2.75 13.21 -11.23
CA HIS A 130 -1.88 14.14 -11.97
C HIS A 130 -0.41 13.76 -11.86
N ALA A 131 0.09 13.45 -10.66
CA ALA A 131 1.46 13.02 -10.43
C ALA A 131 1.81 11.77 -11.25
N ARG A 132 0.85 10.84 -11.37
CA ARG A 132 1.03 9.63 -12.18
C ARG A 132 1.16 9.91 -13.68
N LEU A 133 0.54 10.96 -14.21
CA LEU A 133 0.74 11.37 -15.62
C LEU A 133 2.18 11.83 -15.88
N LEU A 134 2.89 12.23 -14.83
CA LEU A 134 4.30 12.61 -14.86
C LEU A 134 5.23 11.45 -14.45
N ASP A 135 4.69 10.23 -14.32
CA ASP A 135 5.38 9.03 -13.81
C ASP A 135 5.98 9.22 -12.41
N TYR A 136 5.34 10.09 -11.60
CA TYR A 136 5.69 10.31 -10.20
C TYR A 136 4.82 9.43 -9.30
N PRO A 137 5.38 8.39 -8.64
CA PRO A 137 4.65 7.59 -7.66
C PRO A 137 4.51 8.35 -6.36
N LEU A 138 3.33 8.85 -6.08
CA LEU A 138 3.03 9.56 -4.85
C LEU A 138 3.23 8.66 -3.63
N GLY A 139 4.01 9.11 -2.65
CA GLY A 139 4.27 8.41 -1.41
C GLY A 139 3.01 8.33 -0.53
N GLU A 140 2.51 7.12 -0.30
CA GLU A 140 1.30 6.88 0.51
C GLU A 140 1.61 6.48 1.95
N GLY A 141 2.86 6.69 2.38
CA GLY A 141 3.36 6.24 3.68
C GLY A 141 3.79 4.78 3.66
N ARG A 142 4.31 4.34 4.79
CA ARG A 142 4.79 2.97 5.02
C ARG A 142 4.66 2.63 6.49
N ASN A 143 4.35 1.38 6.81
CA ASN A 143 4.37 0.89 8.18
C ASN A 143 5.78 0.55 8.65
N ALA A 144 5.98 0.57 9.98
CA ALA A 144 7.25 0.21 10.62
C ALA A 144 7.40 -1.30 10.77
N ARG A 145 8.64 -1.76 11.00
CA ARG A 145 8.99 -3.14 11.32
C ARG A 145 9.81 -3.20 12.59
N ALA A 146 9.68 -4.30 13.31
CA ALA A 146 10.42 -4.57 14.53
C ALA A 146 10.83 -6.04 14.60
N TRP A 147 12.01 -6.30 15.13
CA TRP A 147 12.38 -7.61 15.64
C TRP A 147 11.81 -7.78 17.05
N VAL A 148 11.16 -8.91 17.32
CA VAL A 148 10.52 -9.19 18.61
C VAL A 148 11.03 -10.49 19.16
N VAL A 149 11.54 -10.45 20.39
CA VAL A 149 11.99 -11.60 21.18
C VAL A 149 10.88 -12.03 22.12
N LEU A 150 10.66 -13.31 22.20
CA LEU A 150 9.72 -13.91 23.14
C LEU A 150 10.50 -14.82 24.11
N GLU A 151 10.22 -14.71 25.39
CA GLU A 151 10.66 -15.68 26.40
C GLU A 151 9.52 -16.62 26.74
N VAL A 152 9.78 -17.91 26.68
CA VAL A 152 8.74 -18.94 26.85
C VAL A 152 9.05 -19.86 28.00
N GLN A 153 7.99 -20.32 28.64
CA GLN A 153 8.06 -21.36 29.67
C GLN A 153 8.22 -22.73 29.02
N ALA A 154 8.72 -23.71 29.77
CA ALA A 154 8.87 -25.08 29.29
C ALA A 154 7.54 -25.69 28.77
N ALA A 155 6.41 -25.24 29.28
CA ALA A 155 5.09 -25.68 28.82
C ALA A 155 4.75 -25.23 27.39
N ALA A 156 5.43 -24.21 26.87
CA ALA A 156 5.27 -23.73 25.50
C ALA A 156 6.35 -24.24 24.54
N ASP A 157 7.17 -25.20 24.97
CA ASP A 157 8.25 -25.74 24.15
C ASP A 157 7.69 -26.45 22.90
N GLY A 158 8.20 -26.06 21.72
CA GLY A 158 7.70 -26.54 20.43
C GLY A 158 6.41 -25.86 19.93
N ALA A 159 5.81 -24.93 20.70
CA ALA A 159 4.62 -24.19 20.27
C ALA A 159 4.89 -23.40 18.99
N LEU A 160 3.90 -23.36 18.09
CA LEU A 160 3.95 -22.53 16.88
C LEU A 160 3.42 -21.14 17.17
N LEU A 161 4.21 -20.12 16.90
CA LEU A 161 3.80 -18.73 16.76
C LEU A 161 3.42 -18.48 15.28
N PRO A 162 2.12 -18.40 14.94
CA PRO A 162 1.71 -18.30 13.56
C PRO A 162 2.07 -16.96 12.92
N GLY A 163 2.60 -17.00 11.71
CA GLY A 163 2.65 -15.86 10.79
C GLY A 163 1.40 -15.79 9.91
N PRO A 164 1.36 -14.83 8.99
CA PRO A 164 0.25 -14.66 8.06
C PRO A 164 0.21 -15.82 7.06
N ASP A 165 -0.99 -16.32 6.79
CA ASP A 165 -1.26 -17.30 5.72
C ASP A 165 -2.27 -16.68 4.72
N PRO A 166 -1.81 -16.00 3.66
CA PRO A 166 -2.69 -15.34 2.70
C PRO A 166 -3.69 -16.26 2.00
N PRO A 167 -3.36 -17.51 1.61
CA PRO A 167 -4.33 -18.45 1.07
C PRO A 167 -5.48 -18.77 2.01
N ALA A 168 -5.21 -18.92 3.31
CA ALA A 168 -6.21 -19.20 4.33
C ALA A 168 -6.81 -17.91 4.96
N ASP A 169 -6.39 -16.73 4.52
CA ASP A 169 -6.77 -15.43 5.08
C ASP A 169 -6.47 -15.26 6.57
N ARG A 170 -5.56 -16.09 7.12
CA ARG A 170 -5.12 -16.01 8.51
C ARG A 170 -4.16 -14.84 8.68
N PRO A 171 -4.40 -13.94 9.66
CA PRO A 171 -3.44 -12.90 10.05
C PRO A 171 -2.23 -13.49 10.76
N GLY A 172 -1.16 -12.71 10.88
CA GLY A 172 -0.08 -12.99 11.81
C GLY A 172 -0.54 -12.89 13.26
N THR A 173 0.28 -13.40 14.19
CA THR A 173 0.01 -13.27 15.62
C THR A 173 0.11 -11.80 16.04
N LEU A 174 -0.90 -11.32 16.77
CA LEU A 174 -0.99 -9.94 17.22
C LEU A 174 -0.06 -9.71 18.43
N LEU A 175 0.72 -8.65 18.36
CA LEU A 175 1.64 -8.18 19.39
C LEU A 175 1.25 -6.75 19.75
N LEU A 176 1.27 -6.39 21.05
CA LEU A 176 0.84 -5.07 21.51
C LEU A 176 1.92 -4.40 22.37
N THR A 177 1.95 -3.08 22.32
CA THR A 177 2.77 -2.28 23.23
C THR A 177 2.28 -2.41 24.69
N LYS A 178 3.12 -1.98 25.62
CA LYS A 178 2.83 -1.99 27.07
C LYS A 178 1.48 -1.36 27.38
N THR A 179 0.75 -2.03 28.25
CA THR A 179 -0.53 -1.60 28.83
C THR A 179 -0.50 -1.81 30.35
N ARG A 180 -1.62 -1.57 31.03
CA ARG A 180 -1.76 -1.87 32.46
C ARG A 180 -1.71 -3.36 32.80
N LEU A 181 -1.86 -4.25 31.82
CA LEU A 181 -1.76 -5.69 32.03
C LEU A 181 -0.31 -6.12 32.25
N ALA A 182 -0.12 -7.25 32.91
CA ALA A 182 1.20 -7.86 33.04
C ALA A 182 1.75 -8.27 31.67
N ALA A 183 3.05 -8.08 31.49
CA ALA A 183 3.71 -8.47 30.24
C ALA A 183 3.59 -9.97 29.98
N GLY A 184 3.64 -10.35 28.68
CA GLY A 184 3.57 -11.73 28.22
C GLY A 184 2.28 -12.05 27.48
N SER A 185 1.76 -13.23 27.74
CA SER A 185 0.56 -13.79 27.08
C SER A 185 -0.71 -13.11 27.54
N ILE A 186 -1.54 -12.66 26.61
CA ILE A 186 -2.89 -12.16 26.87
C ILE A 186 -3.92 -12.85 25.97
N THR A 187 -5.17 -12.84 26.38
CA THR A 187 -6.28 -13.42 25.61
C THR A 187 -6.97 -12.36 24.74
N THR A 188 -7.80 -12.80 23.81
CA THR A 188 -8.64 -11.87 23.03
C THR A 188 -9.64 -11.08 23.87
N ALA A 189 -10.10 -11.65 24.99
CA ALA A 189 -10.97 -10.95 25.93
C ALA A 189 -10.25 -9.80 26.67
N ASP A 190 -8.97 -9.95 26.93
CA ASP A 190 -8.16 -8.91 27.56
C ASP A 190 -7.99 -7.68 26.65
N ILE A 191 -8.03 -7.86 25.31
CA ILE A 191 -7.95 -6.75 24.35
C ILE A 191 -9.09 -5.75 24.55
N GLU A 192 -10.31 -6.24 24.82
CA GLU A 192 -11.47 -5.38 25.05
C GLU A 192 -11.27 -4.50 26.29
N GLN A 193 -10.60 -5.04 27.34
CA GLN A 193 -10.32 -4.31 28.56
C GLN A 193 -9.30 -3.18 28.38
N ILE A 194 -8.34 -3.34 27.45
CA ILE A 194 -7.28 -2.37 27.18
C ILE A 194 -7.55 -1.50 25.95
N ALA A 195 -8.71 -1.63 25.32
CA ALA A 195 -9.04 -0.90 24.09
C ALA A 195 -8.97 0.62 24.25
N GLU A 196 -9.30 1.14 25.45
CA GLU A 196 -9.22 2.58 25.75
C GLU A 196 -7.77 3.10 25.78
N GLU A 197 -6.80 2.25 26.09
CA GLU A 197 -5.37 2.60 26.14
C GLU A 197 -4.79 2.74 24.73
N ARG A 198 -5.47 2.24 23.70
CA ARG A 198 -5.07 2.28 22.27
C ARG A 198 -3.64 1.79 22.05
N PRO A 199 -3.29 0.57 22.51
CA PRO A 199 -1.94 0.06 22.31
C PRO A 199 -1.60 -0.01 20.82
N THR A 200 -0.35 0.30 20.49
CA THR A 200 0.12 0.13 19.12
C THR A 200 0.25 -1.36 18.80
N ALA A 201 -0.35 -1.78 17.70
CA ALA A 201 -0.43 -3.16 17.28
C ALA A 201 0.62 -3.50 16.23
N PHE A 202 1.20 -4.69 16.36
CA PHE A 202 2.07 -5.31 15.36
C PHE A 202 1.57 -6.72 15.07
N GLU A 203 1.85 -7.26 13.89
CA GLU A 203 1.60 -8.65 13.56
C GLU A 203 2.88 -9.32 13.07
N THR A 204 3.05 -10.60 13.44
CA THR A 204 4.18 -11.41 12.97
C THR A 204 4.15 -11.55 11.44
N MET A 205 5.33 -11.58 10.81
CA MET A 205 5.48 -11.68 9.35
C MET A 205 5.79 -13.09 8.84
N HIS A 206 6.12 -14.02 9.73
CA HIS A 206 6.42 -15.42 9.41
C HIS A 206 6.12 -16.33 10.60
N ASP A 207 5.97 -17.61 10.35
CA ASP A 207 5.85 -18.63 11.39
C ASP A 207 7.16 -18.74 12.18
N LEU A 208 7.04 -19.02 13.48
CA LEU A 208 8.18 -19.32 14.34
C LEU A 208 7.81 -20.45 15.34
N ARG A 209 8.68 -21.45 15.51
CA ARG A 209 8.57 -22.40 16.61
C ARG A 209 9.34 -21.89 17.81
N LEU A 210 8.70 -21.94 18.98
CA LEU A 210 9.23 -21.41 20.23
C LEU A 210 9.87 -22.54 21.02
N TYR A 211 11.05 -22.29 21.59
CA TYR A 211 11.77 -23.25 22.41
C TYR A 211 12.32 -22.56 23.67
N ALA A 212 12.08 -23.15 24.83
CA ALA A 212 12.57 -22.61 26.10
C ALA A 212 14.11 -22.52 26.15
N ALA A 213 14.80 -23.46 25.49
CA ALA A 213 16.25 -23.44 25.36
C ALA A 213 16.78 -22.26 24.55
N HIS A 214 15.94 -21.61 23.74
CA HIS A 214 16.31 -20.45 22.93
C HIS A 214 16.10 -19.11 23.65
N ASN A 215 15.55 -19.09 24.87
CA ASN A 215 15.37 -17.86 25.64
C ASN A 215 16.70 -17.18 25.94
N GLN A 216 17.70 -17.96 26.32
CA GLN A 216 19.06 -17.48 26.60
C GLN A 216 20.06 -18.58 26.25
N ILE A 217 20.96 -18.28 25.32
CA ILE A 217 21.98 -19.17 24.83
C ILE A 217 23.34 -18.54 25.16
N VAL A 218 24.17 -19.26 25.87
CA VAL A 218 25.50 -18.81 26.27
C VAL A 218 26.46 -18.94 25.08
N LEU A 219 27.21 -17.88 24.82
CA LEU A 219 28.30 -17.90 23.84
C LEU A 219 29.50 -18.64 24.43
N TYR A 220 30.12 -19.51 23.64
CA TYR A 220 31.24 -20.32 24.10
C TYR A 220 32.56 -19.66 23.77
N THR A 221 33.42 -19.51 24.79
CA THR A 221 34.69 -18.77 24.71
C THR A 221 35.93 -19.64 24.50
N TRP A 222 35.74 -20.97 24.39
CA TRP A 222 36.84 -21.95 24.26
C TRP A 222 37.80 -21.93 25.47
N GLY A 223 37.32 -21.58 26.66
CA GLY A 223 38.08 -21.49 27.88
C GLY A 223 38.87 -20.19 28.06
N ASP A 224 38.72 -19.21 27.18
CA ASP A 224 39.24 -17.87 27.34
C ASP A 224 38.35 -17.03 28.26
N GLU A 225 38.87 -16.51 29.34
CA GLU A 225 38.14 -15.68 30.30
C GLU A 225 37.99 -14.21 29.86
N GLN A 226 38.76 -13.78 28.84
CA GLN A 226 38.71 -12.41 28.29
C GLN A 226 38.46 -12.43 26.79
N CYS A 227 37.38 -13.05 26.40
CA CYS A 227 37.03 -13.27 25.01
C CYS A 227 36.01 -12.23 24.51
N CYS A 228 36.26 -11.62 23.36
CA CYS A 228 35.30 -10.77 22.67
C CYS A 228 35.15 -11.19 21.21
N LEU A 229 33.95 -11.16 20.68
CA LEU A 229 33.77 -11.17 19.24
C LEU A 229 34.18 -9.82 18.66
N PRO A 230 35.06 -9.76 17.67
CA PRO A 230 35.50 -8.48 17.11
C PRO A 230 34.37 -7.84 16.28
N GLN A 231 34.42 -6.55 16.11
CA GLN A 231 33.61 -5.86 15.08
C GLN A 231 33.87 -6.51 13.72
N GLY A 232 32.82 -6.74 12.95
CA GLY A 232 32.88 -7.44 11.67
C GLY A 232 32.79 -8.97 11.78
N ALA A 233 32.63 -9.54 12.98
CA ALA A 233 32.46 -10.98 13.15
C ALA A 233 31.25 -11.51 12.38
N THR A 234 31.41 -12.68 11.75
CA THR A 234 30.38 -13.41 10.98
C THR A 234 30.26 -14.86 11.43
N ARG A 235 30.84 -15.22 12.56
CA ARG A 235 30.80 -16.56 13.17
C ARG A 235 30.93 -16.46 14.68
N ALA A 236 30.33 -17.42 15.38
CA ALA A 236 30.49 -17.60 16.82
C ALA A 236 30.25 -19.08 17.17
N THR A 237 30.54 -19.44 18.41
CA THR A 237 30.25 -20.74 18.97
C THR A 237 29.27 -20.57 20.14
N LEU A 238 28.26 -21.42 20.18
CA LEU A 238 27.25 -21.47 21.24
C LEU A 238 27.45 -22.70 22.10
N ARG A 239 27.27 -22.59 23.41
CA ARG A 239 27.24 -23.72 24.33
C ARG A 239 25.92 -24.45 24.18
N ASN A 240 25.99 -25.77 23.85
CA ASN A 240 24.81 -26.62 23.61
C ASN A 240 24.61 -27.60 24.78
N THR A 241 24.44 -27.06 25.98
CA THR A 241 24.27 -27.87 27.19
C THR A 241 23.12 -28.87 27.05
N ALA A 242 23.42 -30.16 27.31
CA ALA A 242 22.45 -31.26 27.21
C ALA A 242 21.76 -31.37 25.83
N ASN A 243 22.41 -30.95 24.75
CA ASN A 243 21.89 -31.01 23.36
C ASN A 243 20.57 -30.29 23.15
N ARG A 244 20.26 -29.21 23.91
CA ARG A 244 18.99 -28.49 23.85
C ARG A 244 18.83 -27.56 22.64
N LEU A 245 19.93 -27.31 21.89
CA LEU A 245 19.90 -26.43 20.73
C LEU A 245 19.71 -27.17 19.40
N GLN A 246 19.44 -28.48 19.40
CA GLN A 246 19.30 -29.30 18.20
C GLN A 246 18.23 -28.82 17.20
N GLN A 247 17.31 -27.96 17.66
CA GLN A 247 16.28 -27.35 16.80
C GLN A 247 16.75 -26.12 16.05
N LEU A 248 17.94 -25.57 16.41
CA LEU A 248 18.51 -24.41 15.74
C LEU A 248 19.01 -24.79 14.35
N ALA A 249 18.61 -24.06 13.33
CA ALA A 249 18.88 -24.36 11.93
C ALA A 249 19.31 -23.12 11.14
N ALA A 250 19.88 -23.37 9.96
CA ALA A 250 20.12 -22.31 8.99
C ALA A 250 18.79 -21.64 8.59
N GLY A 251 18.77 -20.30 8.59
CA GLY A 251 17.56 -19.49 8.39
C GLY A 251 16.99 -18.91 9.66
N ASP A 252 17.25 -19.49 10.83
CA ASP A 252 16.85 -18.90 12.11
C ASP A 252 17.57 -17.59 12.38
N CYS A 253 16.92 -16.71 13.13
CA CYS A 253 17.49 -15.46 13.57
C CYS A 253 17.87 -15.52 15.04
N LEU A 254 19.03 -14.98 15.37
CA LEU A 254 19.48 -14.78 16.74
C LEU A 254 19.70 -13.29 17.01
N LEU A 255 19.32 -12.88 18.20
CA LEU A 255 19.72 -11.60 18.78
C LEU A 255 20.98 -11.82 19.62
N PHE A 256 22.04 -11.10 19.35
CA PHE A 256 23.18 -10.94 20.27
C PHE A 256 22.97 -9.68 21.08
N GLU A 257 23.08 -9.76 22.39
CA GLU A 257 22.92 -8.61 23.26
C GLU A 257 23.82 -8.69 24.49
N GLU A 258 24.33 -7.54 24.89
CA GLU A 258 24.96 -7.35 26.18
C GLU A 258 23.87 -7.26 27.26
N VAL A 259 23.95 -8.09 28.28
CA VAL A 259 22.98 -8.18 29.37
C VAL A 259 23.54 -7.71 30.71
N ARG A 260 24.88 -7.56 30.79
CA ARG A 260 25.59 -7.05 31.95
C ARG A 260 26.75 -6.17 31.48
N GLY A 261 27.11 -5.14 32.24
CA GLY A 261 28.31 -4.33 31.97
C GLY A 261 29.58 -5.18 32.08
N ALA A 262 30.43 -5.15 31.03
CA ALA A 262 31.66 -5.97 30.97
C ALA A 262 32.64 -5.69 32.11
N ALA A 263 32.66 -4.46 32.66
CA ALA A 263 33.55 -4.07 33.76
C ALA A 263 32.93 -4.26 35.15
N SER A 264 31.62 -4.10 35.29
CA SER A 264 30.95 -4.08 36.60
C SER A 264 30.19 -5.36 36.93
N GLY A 265 29.85 -6.19 35.92
CA GLY A 265 29.01 -7.35 36.10
C GLY A 265 27.50 -7.05 36.32
N ARG A 266 27.13 -5.77 36.44
CA ARG A 266 25.78 -5.35 36.79
C ARG A 266 24.90 -5.28 35.55
N THR A 267 23.65 -5.73 35.68
CA THR A 267 22.63 -5.64 34.63
C THR A 267 22.29 -4.20 34.26
N ALA A 268 22.35 -3.28 35.24
CA ALA A 268 22.06 -1.86 35.00
C ALA A 268 23.10 -1.15 34.11
N ASP A 269 24.32 -1.70 34.04
CA ASP A 269 25.42 -1.14 33.28
C ASP A 269 25.59 -1.77 31.89
N ALA A 270 24.68 -2.68 31.51
CA ALA A 270 24.64 -3.26 30.16
C ALA A 270 24.39 -2.18 29.10
N ASP A 271 25.19 -2.17 28.02
CA ASP A 271 25.00 -1.19 26.95
C ASP A 271 23.87 -1.62 26.00
N PRO A 272 22.73 -0.91 25.96
CA PRO A 272 21.63 -1.23 25.04
C PRO A 272 21.97 -1.01 23.57
N ALA A 273 23.08 -0.34 23.24
CA ALA A 273 23.56 -0.20 21.88
C ALA A 273 24.24 -1.49 21.38
N HIS A 274 24.68 -2.38 22.29
CA HIS A 274 25.27 -3.67 21.96
C HIS A 274 24.18 -4.74 21.75
N ARG A 275 23.25 -4.45 20.83
CA ARG A 275 22.18 -5.36 20.39
C ARG A 275 22.19 -5.49 18.89
N HIS A 276 22.32 -6.71 18.37
CA HIS A 276 22.36 -6.95 16.93
C HIS A 276 21.67 -8.26 16.56
N VAL A 277 20.92 -8.24 15.46
CA VAL A 277 20.21 -9.41 14.95
C VAL A 277 20.96 -9.98 13.75
N VAL A 278 21.22 -11.28 13.78
CA VAL A 278 21.85 -12.01 12.69
C VAL A 278 20.97 -13.16 12.21
N ARG A 279 21.01 -13.47 10.92
CA ARG A 279 20.37 -14.66 10.36
C ARG A 279 21.40 -15.73 10.08
N LEU A 280 21.20 -16.91 10.64
CA LEU A 280 22.12 -18.04 10.50
C LEU A 280 22.16 -18.57 9.06
N THR A 281 23.35 -18.70 8.52
CA THR A 281 23.61 -19.35 7.23
C THR A 281 24.01 -20.81 7.39
N SER A 282 24.65 -21.16 8.53
CA SER A 282 24.92 -22.54 8.89
C SER A 282 24.93 -22.74 10.40
N VAL A 283 24.59 -23.94 10.83
CA VAL A 283 24.69 -24.42 12.20
C VAL A 283 25.35 -25.81 12.14
N ARG A 284 26.43 -25.97 12.86
CA ARG A 284 27.16 -27.24 12.94
C ARG A 284 27.31 -27.67 14.38
N PHE A 285 26.68 -28.74 14.76
CA PHE A 285 26.81 -29.35 16.08
C PHE A 285 28.08 -30.19 16.14
N THR A 286 28.87 -30.01 17.17
CA THR A 286 30.13 -30.73 17.42
C THR A 286 30.41 -30.78 18.92
N GLU A 287 31.50 -31.41 19.29
CA GLU A 287 31.94 -31.59 20.68
C GLU A 287 33.26 -30.85 20.87
N ASP A 288 33.46 -30.25 22.04
CA ASP A 288 34.78 -29.81 22.44
C ASP A 288 35.59 -31.00 22.96
N PRO A 289 36.70 -31.36 22.33
CA PRO A 289 37.49 -32.49 22.74
C PRO A 289 38.25 -32.32 24.06
N LEU A 290 38.36 -31.07 24.55
CA LEU A 290 39.22 -30.70 25.70
C LEU A 290 38.44 -30.57 27.00
N PHE A 291 37.17 -30.13 26.91
CA PHE A 291 36.36 -29.81 28.08
C PHE A 291 35.19 -30.77 28.25
N ALA A 292 34.87 -31.10 29.53
CA ALA A 292 33.66 -31.84 29.90
C ALA A 292 32.47 -30.86 30.03
N ASP A 293 31.24 -31.38 29.96
CA ASP A 293 29.99 -30.58 30.08
C ASP A 293 29.83 -30.00 31.47
N ASP A 294 30.33 -30.73 32.50
CA ASP A 294 30.43 -30.24 33.88
C ASP A 294 31.85 -30.53 34.40
N PRO A 295 32.80 -29.58 34.35
CA PRO A 295 34.15 -29.75 34.84
C PRO A 295 34.23 -29.87 36.37
N ASP A 296 33.19 -29.47 37.08
CA ASP A 296 33.15 -29.47 38.56
C ASP A 296 32.45 -30.72 39.12
N ASP A 297 32.03 -31.69 38.27
CA ASP A 297 31.50 -32.98 38.73
C ASP A 297 32.66 -33.90 39.27
N PRO A 298 32.84 -33.98 40.59
CA PRO A 298 33.93 -34.75 41.18
C PRO A 298 33.74 -36.27 40.99
N THR A 299 32.53 -36.71 40.57
CA THR A 299 32.18 -38.13 40.40
C THR A 299 32.51 -38.62 38.98
N ASN A 300 32.63 -37.72 38.01
CA ASN A 300 32.94 -38.05 36.63
C ASN A 300 33.82 -36.97 35.94
N PRO A 301 35.12 -36.88 36.33
CA PRO A 301 36.03 -35.92 35.72
C PRO A 301 36.30 -36.14 34.22
N LEU A 302 35.87 -37.27 33.67
CA LEU A 302 35.86 -37.62 32.25
C LEU A 302 34.44 -37.66 31.67
N GLY A 303 33.54 -36.86 32.24
CA GLY A 303 32.14 -36.77 31.83
C GLY A 303 31.93 -36.57 30.33
N PRO A 304 30.67 -36.55 29.87
CA PRO A 304 30.41 -36.32 28.45
C PRO A 304 31.05 -35.02 28.01
N ARG A 305 31.67 -35.05 26.81
CA ARG A 305 32.31 -33.88 26.23
C ARG A 305 31.29 -32.76 26.04
N LEU A 306 31.74 -31.53 26.26
CA LEU A 306 30.91 -30.37 26.08
C LEU A 306 30.37 -30.27 24.65
N GLN A 307 29.06 -30.27 24.51
CA GLN A 307 28.41 -30.11 23.23
C GLN A 307 28.35 -28.62 22.87
N ILE A 308 28.72 -28.30 21.63
CA ILE A 308 28.76 -26.95 21.11
C ILE A 308 28.08 -26.86 19.75
N ALA A 309 27.64 -25.63 19.38
CA ALA A 309 27.11 -25.33 18.06
C ALA A 309 27.94 -24.21 17.43
N GLU A 310 28.67 -24.52 16.38
CA GLU A 310 29.34 -23.52 15.55
C GLU A 310 28.32 -22.88 14.60
N ILE A 311 28.19 -21.56 14.63
CA ILE A 311 27.24 -20.81 13.82
C ILE A 311 27.94 -19.80 12.92
N THR A 312 27.38 -19.59 11.74
CA THR A 312 27.83 -18.55 10.81
C THR A 312 26.66 -17.76 10.29
N TRP A 313 26.91 -16.52 9.87
CA TRP A 313 25.93 -15.62 9.25
C TRP A 313 26.54 -14.82 8.11
N ASP A 314 25.70 -14.10 7.36
CA ASP A 314 26.13 -13.32 6.21
C ASP A 314 26.93 -12.09 6.64
N VAL A 315 27.82 -11.63 5.77
CA VAL A 315 28.61 -10.40 5.99
C VAL A 315 27.74 -9.15 6.12
N ALA A 316 26.54 -9.17 5.54
CA ALA A 316 25.58 -8.07 5.70
C ALA A 316 25.01 -7.97 7.12
N ASP A 317 25.06 -9.05 7.90
CA ASP A 317 24.70 -9.12 9.31
C ASP A 317 25.96 -9.12 10.23
N ALA A 318 27.13 -8.77 9.71
CA ALA A 318 28.36 -8.70 10.52
C ALA A 318 28.17 -7.78 11.72
N LEU A 319 28.71 -8.15 12.88
CA LEU A 319 28.58 -7.36 14.11
C LEU A 319 29.11 -5.94 13.90
N PRO A 320 28.30 -4.91 14.19
CA PRO A 320 28.72 -3.51 14.00
C PRO A 320 29.61 -2.98 15.16
N PHE A 321 29.78 -3.76 16.21
CA PHE A 321 30.54 -3.44 17.43
C PHE A 321 31.28 -4.70 17.93
N PRO A 322 32.30 -4.56 18.76
CA PRO A 322 32.89 -5.69 19.49
C PRO A 322 31.91 -6.14 20.60
N LEU A 323 31.73 -7.44 20.78
CA LEU A 323 30.83 -8.02 21.79
C LEU A 323 31.66 -8.84 22.80
N CYS A 324 31.70 -8.42 24.05
CA CYS A 324 32.38 -9.14 25.14
C CYS A 324 31.57 -10.38 25.54
N LEU A 325 32.29 -11.51 25.65
CA LEU A 325 31.72 -12.79 26.02
C LEU A 325 32.08 -13.23 27.44
N ASP A 326 32.77 -12.37 28.18
CA ASP A 326 33.34 -12.67 29.49
C ASP A 326 32.28 -13.21 30.45
N LEU A 327 32.73 -14.02 31.39
CA LEU A 327 31.95 -14.47 32.53
C LEU A 327 32.33 -13.61 33.74
N VAL A 328 31.36 -12.87 34.25
CA VAL A 328 31.54 -12.00 35.42
C VAL A 328 30.89 -12.60 36.65
N GLU A 329 31.40 -12.33 37.86
CA GLU A 329 30.77 -12.80 39.09
C GLU A 329 29.37 -12.15 39.26
N ASP A 330 28.44 -12.94 39.74
CA ASP A 330 27.09 -12.47 40.04
C ASP A 330 27.12 -11.72 41.38
N ASP A 331 26.66 -10.49 41.42
CA ASP A 331 26.58 -9.68 42.64
C ASP A 331 25.64 -10.31 43.70
N ASP A 332 24.65 -11.11 43.28
CA ASP A 332 23.65 -11.69 44.13
C ASP A 332 24.04 -13.10 44.65
N ILE A 333 24.93 -13.81 43.95
CA ILE A 333 25.33 -15.19 44.26
C ILE A 333 26.86 -15.32 44.16
N PRO A 334 27.61 -15.17 45.27
CA PRO A 334 29.06 -15.30 45.27
C PRO A 334 29.54 -16.63 44.70
N GLY A 335 30.54 -16.54 43.79
CA GLY A 335 31.11 -17.70 43.11
C GLY A 335 30.32 -18.21 41.90
N HIS A 336 29.16 -17.60 41.58
CA HIS A 336 28.41 -17.91 40.36
C HIS A 336 28.80 -16.93 39.25
N LYS A 337 29.30 -17.46 38.15
CA LYS A 337 29.71 -16.65 36.99
C LYS A 337 28.53 -16.56 36.00
N GLN A 338 28.21 -15.34 35.56
CA GLN A 338 27.18 -15.03 34.59
C GLN A 338 27.78 -14.44 33.31
N PRO A 339 27.21 -14.73 32.13
CA PRO A 339 27.72 -14.16 30.89
C PRO A 339 27.41 -12.65 30.78
N VAL A 340 28.37 -11.89 30.30
CA VAL A 340 28.20 -10.46 29.93
C VAL A 340 27.25 -10.33 28.75
N SER A 341 27.41 -11.17 27.75
CA SER A 341 26.58 -11.17 26.54
C SER A 341 25.98 -12.54 26.29
N VAL A 342 24.79 -12.55 25.70
CA VAL A 342 24.04 -13.77 25.37
C VAL A 342 23.52 -13.71 23.94
N ALA A 343 23.22 -14.88 23.38
CA ALA A 343 22.39 -15.01 22.19
C ALA A 343 20.96 -15.37 22.60
N ARG A 344 19.95 -14.83 21.90
CA ARG A 344 18.55 -15.20 22.08
C ARG A 344 17.96 -15.63 20.76
N GLY A 345 17.32 -16.78 20.77
CA GLY A 345 16.42 -17.22 19.71
C GLY A 345 14.98 -16.76 20.00
N ASN A 346 13.97 -17.52 19.58
CA ASN A 346 12.56 -17.13 19.66
C ASN A 346 12.33 -15.71 19.14
N LEU A 347 12.98 -15.38 18.02
CA LEU A 347 13.03 -14.05 17.43
C LEU A 347 12.20 -14.01 16.15
N VAL A 348 11.17 -13.16 16.10
CA VAL A 348 10.27 -13.02 14.95
C VAL A 348 10.30 -11.58 14.43
N LEU A 349 10.20 -11.43 13.10
CA LEU A 349 9.96 -10.13 12.48
C LEU A 349 8.47 -9.84 12.54
N ALA A 350 8.11 -8.64 12.98
CA ALA A 350 6.74 -8.13 13.00
C ALA A 350 6.66 -6.79 12.30
N ASP A 351 5.51 -6.45 11.72
CA ASP A 351 5.25 -5.15 11.15
C ASP A 351 4.04 -4.46 11.79
N HIS A 352 4.09 -3.14 11.83
CA HIS A 352 3.05 -2.30 12.43
C HIS A 352 1.72 -2.46 11.71
N GLY A 353 0.68 -2.75 12.46
CA GLY A 353 -0.70 -2.82 12.02
C GLY A 353 -1.45 -4.01 12.58
N ALA A 354 -2.78 -3.95 12.47
CA ALA A 354 -3.69 -5.03 12.83
C ALA A 354 -4.60 -5.37 11.65
N THR A 355 -4.86 -6.65 11.45
CA THR A 355 -5.74 -7.13 10.37
C THR A 355 -7.20 -6.98 10.77
N ILE A 356 -7.98 -6.39 9.86
CA ILE A 356 -9.42 -6.18 9.97
C ILE A 356 -10.12 -6.96 8.86
N VAL A 357 -11.26 -7.53 9.22
CA VAL A 357 -12.16 -8.21 8.28
C VAL A 357 -13.50 -7.51 8.35
N GLU A 358 -13.96 -6.96 7.22
CA GLU A 358 -15.25 -6.29 7.15
C GLU A 358 -16.01 -6.63 5.88
N GLN A 359 -17.34 -6.71 5.99
CA GLN A 359 -18.23 -6.88 4.86
C GLN A 359 -18.47 -5.51 4.21
N LEU A 360 -18.08 -5.38 2.93
CA LEU A 360 -18.36 -4.15 2.20
C LEU A 360 -19.85 -4.04 1.86
N PRO A 361 -20.36 -2.81 1.65
CA PRO A 361 -21.73 -2.59 1.19
C PRO A 361 -22.03 -3.43 -0.06
N ALA A 362 -23.28 -3.89 -0.20
CA ALA A 362 -23.69 -4.68 -1.34
C ALA A 362 -23.46 -3.93 -2.68
N VAL A 363 -23.01 -4.67 -3.68
CA VAL A 363 -22.89 -4.13 -5.04
C VAL A 363 -24.29 -3.95 -5.61
N GLY A 364 -24.70 -2.68 -5.76
CA GLY A 364 -25.99 -2.35 -6.36
C GLY A 364 -25.90 -2.30 -7.89
N ASP A 365 -27.06 -2.17 -8.55
CA ASP A 365 -27.17 -2.02 -10.01
C ASP A 365 -26.67 -0.67 -10.53
N THR A 366 -26.22 0.22 -9.64
CA THR A 366 -25.72 1.55 -9.98
C THR A 366 -24.38 1.49 -10.71
N GLN A 367 -24.18 2.40 -11.66
CA GLN A 367 -23.01 2.42 -12.56
C GLN A 367 -21.65 2.59 -11.86
N ARG A 368 -21.59 3.05 -10.61
CA ARG A 368 -20.36 3.33 -9.88
C ARG A 368 -20.38 2.77 -8.47
N TYR A 369 -19.85 1.57 -8.31
CA TYR A 369 -19.58 1.01 -7.00
C TYR A 369 -18.22 1.50 -6.51
N ARG A 370 -18.19 2.31 -5.45
CA ARG A 370 -16.97 2.89 -4.84
C ARG A 370 -17.10 2.89 -3.32
N PRO A 371 -17.02 1.72 -2.69
CA PRO A 371 -17.08 1.62 -1.24
C PRO A 371 -15.85 2.23 -0.57
N TRP A 372 -15.99 2.60 0.69
CA TRP A 372 -14.87 2.98 1.55
C TRP A 372 -14.66 1.94 2.64
N LEU A 373 -13.47 1.90 3.22
CA LEU A 373 -13.13 1.11 4.40
C LEU A 373 -13.57 1.85 5.66
N SER A 374 -14.13 1.12 6.63
CA SER A 374 -14.66 1.70 7.88
C SER A 374 -13.55 2.22 8.80
N LEU A 375 -12.38 1.59 8.77
CA LEU A 375 -11.24 1.95 9.60
C LEU A 375 -10.05 2.47 8.78
N ALA A 376 -9.30 3.40 9.38
CA ALA A 376 -8.16 4.08 8.79
C ALA A 376 -7.05 4.27 9.86
N PRO A 377 -5.81 4.53 9.45
CA PRO A 377 -5.28 4.52 8.08
C PRO A 377 -4.98 3.10 7.57
N LEU A 378 -5.17 2.87 6.29
CA LEU A 378 -4.79 1.61 5.64
C LEU A 378 -3.27 1.45 5.64
N SER A 379 -2.78 0.30 6.10
CA SER A 379 -1.34 0.00 6.10
C SER A 379 -0.78 -0.09 4.68
N ARG A 380 0.43 0.45 4.53
CA ARG A 380 1.27 0.27 3.35
C ARG A 380 2.51 -0.51 3.77
N GLN A 381 2.70 -1.66 3.15
CA GLN A 381 3.81 -2.56 3.48
C GLN A 381 4.96 -2.36 2.50
N GLY A 382 6.14 -2.06 3.04
CA GLY A 382 7.37 -1.97 2.27
C GLY A 382 7.78 -3.33 1.69
N ARG A 383 8.39 -3.32 0.51
CA ARG A 383 8.91 -4.52 -0.16
C ARG A 383 10.43 -4.56 -0.07
N VAL A 384 10.97 -5.73 0.09
CA VAL A 384 12.41 -6.00 0.07
C VAL A 384 12.80 -6.71 -1.23
N ALA A 385 14.01 -6.47 -1.70
CA ALA A 385 14.54 -7.18 -2.87
C ALA A 385 14.98 -8.59 -2.45
N GLY A 386 14.34 -9.61 -2.97
CA GLY A 386 14.76 -11.00 -2.78
C GLY A 386 15.94 -11.36 -3.67
N ARG A 387 16.54 -12.54 -3.42
CA ARG A 387 17.76 -13.05 -4.10
C ARG A 387 17.72 -13.07 -5.63
N ARG A 388 16.52 -13.07 -6.25
CA ARG A 388 16.34 -13.05 -7.71
C ARG A 388 15.87 -11.69 -8.23
N GLY A 389 16.06 -10.60 -7.45
CA GLY A 389 15.57 -9.27 -7.80
C GLY A 389 14.04 -9.14 -7.75
N ARG A 390 13.35 -10.15 -7.25
CA ARG A 390 11.90 -10.15 -7.13
C ARG A 390 11.51 -9.42 -5.85
N MET A 391 10.70 -8.37 -5.97
CA MET A 391 10.23 -7.62 -4.81
C MET A 391 9.18 -8.42 -4.03
N GLN A 392 9.38 -8.60 -2.74
CA GLN A 392 8.51 -9.38 -1.85
C GLN A 392 8.38 -8.70 -0.48
N LEU A 393 7.33 -9.03 0.30
CA LEU A 393 7.13 -8.44 1.62
C LEU A 393 8.18 -8.90 2.63
N PHE A 394 8.60 -10.14 2.54
CA PHE A 394 9.60 -10.76 3.40
C PHE A 394 10.45 -11.76 2.62
N ASP A 395 11.75 -11.83 2.89
CA ASP A 395 12.66 -12.84 2.36
C ASP A 395 13.31 -13.60 3.52
N ALA A 396 12.89 -14.83 3.72
CA ALA A 396 13.43 -15.72 4.75
C ALA A 396 14.91 -16.10 4.52
N ALA A 397 15.46 -15.86 3.32
CA ALA A 397 16.83 -16.18 2.98
C ALA A 397 17.77 -14.96 2.94
N ALA A 398 17.22 -13.76 3.11
CA ALA A 398 18.02 -12.53 3.15
C ALA A 398 18.60 -12.29 4.55
N ALA A 399 19.64 -11.46 4.64
CA ALA A 399 20.21 -11.03 5.91
C ALA A 399 19.13 -10.37 6.81
N ALA A 400 19.25 -10.53 8.12
CA ALA A 400 18.29 -10.01 9.09
C ALA A 400 18.19 -8.49 9.05
N THR A 401 19.33 -7.80 8.87
CA THR A 401 19.40 -6.34 8.73
C THR A 401 18.63 -5.82 7.52
N SER A 402 18.63 -6.57 6.41
CA SER A 402 17.91 -6.20 5.19
C SER A 402 16.39 -6.25 5.36
N ALA A 403 15.87 -7.00 6.33
CA ALA A 403 14.44 -7.14 6.58
C ALA A 403 13.79 -5.85 7.09
N LEU A 404 14.57 -4.96 7.73
CA LEU A 404 14.12 -3.65 8.21
C LEU A 404 14.15 -2.58 7.11
N HIS A 405 14.89 -2.83 6.01
CA HIS A 405 15.14 -1.86 4.95
C HIS A 405 14.30 -2.21 3.71
N ALA A 406 13.16 -1.56 3.58
CA ALA A 406 12.32 -1.70 2.39
C ALA A 406 12.76 -0.74 1.28
N ALA A 407 12.65 -1.18 0.02
CA ALA A 407 12.93 -0.36 -1.15
C ALA A 407 11.91 0.79 -1.27
N ASP A 408 12.38 1.97 -1.66
CA ASP A 408 11.52 3.13 -1.82
C ASP A 408 10.63 3.03 -3.05
N GLY A 409 9.41 3.57 -2.94
CA GLY A 409 8.45 3.63 -4.03
C GLY A 409 7.80 2.29 -4.42
N GLN A 410 8.02 1.23 -3.63
CA GLN A 410 7.49 -0.12 -3.88
C GLN A 410 6.47 -0.57 -2.84
N ASP A 411 5.89 0.38 -2.09
CA ASP A 411 4.96 0.09 -1.02
C ASP A 411 3.61 -0.38 -1.55
N LEU A 412 3.10 -1.48 -1.02
CA LEU A 412 1.82 -2.06 -1.41
C LEU A 412 0.75 -1.79 -0.34
N PRO A 413 -0.49 -1.48 -0.75
CA PRO A 413 -1.60 -1.46 0.19
C PRO A 413 -1.87 -2.87 0.72
N ALA A 414 -1.94 -2.99 2.04
CA ALA A 414 -2.18 -4.26 2.73
C ALA A 414 -3.69 -4.57 2.74
N ILE A 415 -4.24 -4.89 1.58
CA ILE A 415 -5.66 -5.21 1.40
C ILE A 415 -5.85 -6.25 0.32
N ARG A 416 -6.80 -7.15 0.52
CA ARG A 416 -7.37 -8.06 -0.48
C ARG A 416 -8.87 -8.19 -0.26
N LEU A 417 -9.59 -8.57 -1.30
CA LEU A 417 -11.03 -8.81 -1.18
C LEU A 417 -11.34 -10.25 -1.57
N ARG A 418 -12.33 -10.84 -0.90
CA ARG A 418 -12.93 -12.11 -1.28
C ARG A 418 -14.35 -11.86 -1.78
N GLN A 419 -14.71 -12.45 -2.90
CA GLN A 419 -16.04 -12.34 -3.46
C GLN A 419 -16.85 -13.57 -3.03
N ASP A 420 -18.09 -13.35 -2.56
CA ASP A 420 -19.05 -14.39 -2.20
C ASP A 420 -18.56 -15.34 -1.09
N GLY A 421 -17.82 -14.79 -0.12
CA GLY A 421 -17.34 -15.48 1.08
C GLY A 421 -15.85 -15.81 1.11
N PRO A 422 -15.36 -16.41 2.21
CA PRO A 422 -13.93 -16.57 2.47
C PRO A 422 -13.20 -17.52 1.50
N THR A 423 -13.90 -18.44 0.86
CA THR A 423 -13.34 -19.35 -0.16
C THR A 423 -13.52 -18.84 -1.59
N GLY A 424 -14.18 -17.71 -1.76
CA GLY A 424 -14.48 -17.13 -3.06
C GLY A 424 -13.25 -16.55 -3.76
N PRO A 425 -13.40 -16.16 -5.03
CA PRO A 425 -12.28 -15.65 -5.81
C PRO A 425 -11.73 -14.36 -5.24
N MET A 426 -10.39 -14.27 -5.23
CA MET A 426 -9.64 -13.16 -4.68
C MET A 426 -9.54 -11.99 -5.66
N TRP A 427 -9.64 -10.77 -5.13
CA TRP A 427 -9.35 -9.51 -5.80
C TRP A 427 -8.10 -8.89 -5.19
N LEU A 428 -7.22 -8.38 -6.04
CA LEU A 428 -5.93 -7.81 -5.63
C LEU A 428 -5.81 -6.33 -6.00
N PRO A 429 -5.18 -5.51 -5.15
CA PRO A 429 -4.94 -4.12 -5.44
C PRO A 429 -3.90 -3.96 -6.56
N GLN A 430 -4.09 -2.92 -7.39
CA GLN A 430 -3.16 -2.51 -8.42
C GLN A 430 -2.90 -1.00 -8.31
N PRO A 431 -1.75 -0.51 -8.77
CA PRO A 431 -1.48 0.93 -8.83
C PRO A 431 -2.47 1.66 -9.75
N ASP A 432 -2.86 1.01 -10.84
CA ASP A 432 -3.90 1.45 -11.79
C ASP A 432 -4.54 0.24 -12.49
N LEU A 433 -5.55 0.50 -13.33
CA LEU A 433 -6.24 -0.54 -14.08
C LEU A 433 -5.90 -0.56 -15.59
N LEU A 434 -4.98 0.28 -16.06
CA LEU A 434 -4.66 0.40 -17.49
C LEU A 434 -4.17 -0.91 -18.10
N GLY A 435 -3.37 -1.68 -17.35
CA GLY A 435 -2.89 -3.00 -17.73
C GLY A 435 -3.85 -4.15 -17.40
N SER A 436 -5.01 -3.88 -16.79
CA SER A 436 -5.94 -4.92 -16.36
C SER A 436 -6.86 -5.36 -17.49
N SER A 437 -6.90 -6.68 -17.75
CA SER A 437 -7.88 -7.25 -18.70
C SER A 437 -9.29 -7.11 -18.17
N ARG A 438 -10.29 -7.15 -19.05
CA ARG A 438 -11.72 -7.09 -18.69
C ARG A 438 -12.17 -8.17 -17.69
N PHE A 439 -11.41 -9.23 -17.53
CA PHE A 439 -11.71 -10.35 -16.63
C PHE A 439 -10.89 -10.30 -15.34
N ALA A 440 -9.89 -9.42 -15.25
CA ALA A 440 -9.00 -9.33 -14.10
C ALA A 440 -9.77 -8.84 -12.86
N ARG A 441 -9.65 -9.58 -11.77
CA ARG A 441 -10.21 -9.20 -10.45
C ARG A 441 -9.22 -8.29 -9.75
N THR A 442 -9.19 -7.03 -10.18
CA THR A 442 -8.28 -6.01 -9.68
C THR A 442 -9.04 -4.74 -9.32
N PHE A 443 -8.50 -3.99 -8.39
CA PHE A 443 -9.03 -2.70 -7.96
C PHE A 443 -7.90 -1.74 -7.59
N VAL A 444 -8.21 -0.46 -7.51
CA VAL A 444 -7.28 0.60 -7.08
C VAL A 444 -7.70 1.09 -5.71
N VAL A 445 -6.73 1.28 -4.85
CA VAL A 445 -6.90 1.89 -3.53
C VAL A 445 -6.65 3.39 -3.64
N GLU A 446 -7.62 4.19 -3.24
CA GLU A 446 -7.56 5.66 -3.29
C GLU A 446 -7.73 6.21 -1.87
N THR A 447 -6.65 6.70 -1.27
CA THR A 447 -6.65 7.28 0.09
C THR A 447 -6.67 8.81 -0.01
N GLU A 448 -7.57 9.45 0.74
CA GLU A 448 -7.67 10.92 0.87
C GLU A 448 -6.79 11.44 2.01
N ALA A 449 -6.67 12.76 2.13
CA ALA A 449 -5.79 13.40 3.10
C ALA A 449 -6.21 13.16 4.57
N ASP A 450 -7.47 12.84 4.81
CA ASP A 450 -8.01 12.47 6.13
C ASP A 450 -7.84 10.98 6.47
N GLY A 451 -7.13 10.22 5.62
CA GLY A 451 -6.89 8.80 5.78
C GLY A 451 -8.01 7.89 5.27
N ARG A 452 -9.20 8.44 4.95
CA ARG A 452 -10.29 7.63 4.37
C ARG A 452 -9.86 6.99 3.07
N THR A 453 -10.12 5.70 2.96
CA THR A 453 -9.69 4.88 1.83
C THR A 453 -10.89 4.37 1.05
N PHE A 454 -10.92 4.67 -0.24
CA PHE A 454 -11.93 4.23 -1.19
C PHE A 454 -11.37 3.16 -2.11
N LEU A 455 -12.23 2.25 -2.54
CA LEU A 455 -11.88 1.21 -3.49
C LEU A 455 -12.52 1.51 -4.84
N ARG A 456 -11.71 1.59 -5.89
CA ARG A 456 -12.15 1.85 -7.26
C ARG A 456 -11.97 0.60 -8.12
N PHE A 457 -13.05 0.10 -8.65
CA PHE A 457 -13.09 -1.10 -9.49
C PHE A 457 -13.06 -0.78 -10.98
N GLY A 458 -12.87 -1.81 -11.79
CA GLY A 458 -12.95 -1.73 -13.24
C GLY A 458 -14.37 -1.51 -13.76
N ASP A 459 -14.43 -1.07 -15.01
CA ASP A 459 -15.67 -0.78 -15.75
C ASP A 459 -16.14 -1.93 -16.68
N GLY A 460 -15.39 -3.05 -16.69
CA GLY A 460 -15.60 -4.17 -17.61
C GLY A 460 -14.78 -4.06 -18.91
N ARG A 461 -14.06 -2.96 -19.10
CA ARG A 461 -13.03 -2.77 -20.14
C ARG A 461 -11.64 -2.84 -19.53
N TYR A 462 -11.40 -2.03 -18.50
CA TYR A 462 -10.17 -2.01 -17.71
C TYR A 462 -10.45 -2.59 -16.31
N GLY A 463 -10.29 -3.89 -16.19
CA GLY A 463 -10.66 -4.63 -14.98
C GLY A 463 -12.14 -5.05 -14.96
N ARG A 464 -12.41 -6.11 -14.22
CA ARG A 464 -13.74 -6.66 -14.04
C ARG A 464 -14.61 -5.72 -13.19
N ARG A 465 -15.92 -5.64 -13.47
CA ARG A 465 -16.90 -5.05 -12.55
C ARG A 465 -17.13 -6.01 -11.38
N PRO A 466 -17.20 -5.49 -10.15
CA PRO A 466 -17.55 -6.31 -9.00
C PRO A 466 -19.03 -6.76 -9.10
N ALA A 467 -19.31 -7.90 -8.51
CA ALA A 467 -20.67 -8.45 -8.38
C ALA A 467 -20.73 -9.26 -7.09
N GLY A 468 -21.92 -9.46 -6.54
CA GLY A 468 -22.13 -10.22 -5.32
C GLY A 468 -21.64 -9.49 -4.06
N ALA A 469 -21.35 -10.25 -3.02
CA ALA A 469 -20.88 -9.75 -1.75
C ALA A 469 -19.33 -9.70 -1.74
N LEU A 470 -18.74 -8.62 -1.23
CA LEU A 470 -17.30 -8.48 -1.11
C LEU A 470 -16.90 -8.38 0.37
N LEU A 471 -16.03 -9.29 0.79
CA LEU A 471 -15.39 -9.28 2.10
C LEU A 471 -14.01 -8.64 1.97
N ALA A 472 -13.76 -7.54 2.67
CA ALA A 472 -12.47 -6.89 2.72
C ALA A 472 -11.64 -7.43 3.88
N ILE A 473 -10.40 -7.82 3.57
CA ILE A 473 -9.39 -8.23 4.53
C ILE A 473 -8.23 -7.28 4.36
N TYR A 474 -8.03 -6.40 5.34
CA TYR A 474 -7.05 -5.33 5.23
C TYR A 474 -6.40 -5.04 6.58
N ARG A 475 -5.28 -4.33 6.56
CA ARG A 475 -4.57 -3.94 7.78
C ARG A 475 -4.67 -2.44 8.00
N ILE A 476 -4.81 -2.08 9.26
CA ILE A 476 -4.78 -0.70 9.73
C ILE A 476 -3.47 -0.44 10.48
N GLY A 477 -2.91 0.75 10.33
CA GLY A 477 -1.64 1.16 10.92
C GLY A 477 -0.62 1.52 9.83
N ASN A 478 -0.30 2.82 9.71
CA ASN A 478 0.59 3.37 8.70
C ASN A 478 1.35 4.55 9.29
N GLY A 479 2.34 5.04 8.58
CA GLY A 479 3.09 6.21 9.02
C GLY A 479 4.08 5.92 10.15
N THR A 480 4.48 6.98 10.83
CA THR A 480 5.51 6.96 11.88
C THR A 480 5.00 6.48 13.24
N ALA A 481 3.68 6.30 13.41
CA ALA A 481 3.09 5.80 14.66
C ALA A 481 3.63 4.42 15.09
N GLY A 482 4.10 3.63 14.11
CA GLY A 482 4.74 2.35 14.36
C GLY A 482 6.24 2.42 14.69
N ASN A 483 6.89 3.57 14.62
CA ASN A 483 8.31 3.74 14.98
C ASN A 483 8.45 3.83 16.52
N ILE A 484 8.09 2.75 17.21
CA ILE A 484 8.17 2.67 18.66
C ILE A 484 9.62 2.46 19.13
N GLY A 485 9.93 2.92 20.33
CA GLY A 485 11.25 2.72 20.95
C GLY A 485 11.56 1.26 21.22
N ALA A 486 12.79 0.96 21.61
CA ALA A 486 13.17 -0.35 22.11
C ALA A 486 12.37 -0.69 23.38
N ASP A 487 12.13 -1.98 23.60
CA ASP A 487 11.43 -2.53 24.76
C ASP A 487 10.02 -1.96 25.00
N ALA A 488 9.34 -1.50 23.93
CA ALA A 488 7.98 -0.95 23.98
C ALA A 488 6.88 -2.02 23.81
N LEU A 489 7.14 -3.11 23.10
CA LEU A 489 6.22 -4.24 23.00
C LEU A 489 6.24 -5.06 24.31
N ALA A 490 5.09 -5.55 24.74
CA ALA A 490 4.97 -6.28 25.98
C ALA A 490 4.00 -7.48 25.94
N HIS A 491 3.13 -7.56 24.97
CA HIS A 491 2.07 -8.56 24.94
C HIS A 491 2.03 -9.34 23.63
N VAL A 492 1.72 -10.65 23.72
CA VAL A 492 1.35 -11.52 22.59
C VAL A 492 -0.05 -12.06 22.83
N VAL A 493 -0.86 -12.05 21.78
CA VAL A 493 -2.27 -12.44 21.88
C VAL A 493 -2.46 -13.90 21.48
N GLY A 494 -3.17 -14.68 22.31
CA GLY A 494 -3.65 -16.02 21.97
C GLY A 494 -2.60 -17.13 22.00
N ILE A 495 -1.38 -16.87 22.46
CA ILE A 495 -0.32 -17.87 22.63
C ILE A 495 -0.04 -18.03 24.12
N SER A 496 -0.31 -19.19 24.69
CA SER A 496 -0.06 -19.47 26.11
C SER A 496 1.40 -19.80 26.40
N GLY A 497 1.84 -19.57 27.67
CA GLY A 497 3.18 -19.95 28.12
C GLY A 497 4.30 -19.01 27.67
N VAL A 498 3.98 -17.82 27.18
CA VAL A 498 4.94 -16.74 26.94
C VAL A 498 5.01 -15.87 28.18
N SER A 499 6.18 -15.75 28.78
CA SER A 499 6.42 -14.97 30.02
C SER A 499 6.84 -13.53 29.72
N SER A 500 7.50 -13.26 28.62
CA SER A 500 7.99 -11.95 28.23
C SER A 500 7.95 -11.76 26.72
N VAL A 501 7.61 -10.55 26.31
CA VAL A 501 7.63 -10.10 24.89
C VAL A 501 8.30 -8.73 24.87
N ARG A 502 9.28 -8.55 24.01
CA ARG A 502 9.92 -7.24 23.82
C ARG A 502 10.52 -7.07 22.42
N ASN A 503 10.61 -5.85 21.98
CA ASN A 503 11.41 -5.48 20.79
C ASN A 503 12.76 -4.91 21.25
N PRO A 504 13.85 -5.68 21.17
CA PRO A 504 15.16 -5.26 21.70
C PRO A 504 15.76 -4.06 20.95
N LEU A 505 15.34 -3.86 19.72
CA LEU A 505 15.69 -2.72 18.87
C LEU A 505 14.46 -1.85 18.65
N ALA A 506 14.66 -0.55 18.44
CA ALA A 506 13.59 0.33 18.04
C ALA A 506 12.97 -0.13 16.71
N ALA A 507 11.66 -0.08 16.61
CA ALA A 507 10.97 -0.28 15.35
C ALA A 507 11.32 0.85 14.37
N SER A 508 11.48 0.52 13.10
CA SER A 508 11.93 1.47 12.10
C SER A 508 11.23 1.25 10.74
N GLY A 509 11.42 2.19 9.81
CA GLY A 509 10.90 2.09 8.45
C GLY A 509 9.54 2.72 8.26
N GLY A 510 8.83 3.10 9.32
CA GLY A 510 7.57 3.84 9.25
C GLY A 510 7.78 5.24 8.67
N ARG A 511 6.99 5.60 7.66
CA ARG A 511 7.04 6.91 7.00
C ARG A 511 5.64 7.47 6.81
N GLU A 512 5.47 8.76 7.04
CA GLU A 512 4.22 9.45 6.77
C GLU A 512 3.91 9.50 5.27
N PRO A 513 2.62 9.56 4.90
CA PRO A 513 2.22 9.91 3.55
C PRO A 513 2.81 11.24 3.12
N GLU A 514 3.28 11.31 1.89
CA GLU A 514 3.88 12.52 1.33
C GLU A 514 2.88 13.69 1.37
N PRO A 515 3.26 14.84 1.93
CA PRO A 515 2.40 16.02 1.96
C PRO A 515 2.05 16.53 0.57
N SER A 516 0.82 17.03 0.38
CA SER A 516 0.35 17.54 -0.92
C SER A 516 1.23 18.63 -1.50
N GLU A 517 1.84 19.48 -0.66
CA GLU A 517 2.75 20.54 -1.08
C GLU A 517 4.04 19.98 -1.69
N GLN A 518 4.59 18.93 -1.10
CA GLN A 518 5.77 18.27 -1.64
C GLN A 518 5.48 17.64 -3.00
N VAL A 519 4.31 17.00 -3.15
CA VAL A 519 3.88 16.44 -4.43
C VAL A 519 3.81 17.51 -5.52
N ARG A 520 3.23 18.68 -5.23
CA ARG A 520 3.16 19.79 -6.18
C ARG A 520 4.54 20.31 -6.57
N LEU A 521 5.49 20.30 -5.64
CA LEU A 521 6.85 20.76 -5.86
C LEU A 521 7.67 19.75 -6.66
N TYR A 522 7.64 18.47 -6.28
CA TYR A 522 8.56 17.46 -6.83
C TYR A 522 8.01 16.72 -8.06
N ALA A 523 6.70 16.53 -8.20
CA ALA A 523 6.15 15.80 -9.34
C ALA A 523 6.51 16.42 -10.70
N PRO A 524 6.48 17.75 -10.90
CA PRO A 524 6.94 18.37 -12.16
C PRO A 524 8.42 18.14 -12.46
N GLU A 525 9.26 18.08 -11.42
CA GLU A 525 10.70 17.85 -11.57
C GLU A 525 11.01 16.39 -11.92
N ALA A 526 10.21 15.44 -11.46
CA ALA A 526 10.38 14.02 -11.77
C ALA A 526 10.32 13.75 -13.28
N PHE A 527 9.52 14.51 -14.04
CA PHE A 527 9.46 14.41 -15.50
C PHE A 527 10.76 14.84 -16.18
N ARG A 528 11.56 15.67 -15.53
CA ARG A 528 12.86 16.15 -16.06
C ARG A 528 13.97 15.14 -15.85
N VAL A 529 13.81 14.20 -14.93
CA VAL A 529 14.81 13.16 -14.64
C VAL A 529 14.73 12.07 -15.71
N GLN A 530 15.77 11.99 -16.55
CA GLN A 530 15.86 10.94 -17.55
C GLN A 530 16.24 9.61 -16.91
N ARG A 531 15.32 8.67 -16.87
CA ARG A 531 15.56 7.31 -16.40
C ARG A 531 16.13 6.44 -17.51
N ARG A 532 17.41 6.61 -17.78
CA ARG A 532 18.15 5.83 -18.77
C ARG A 532 19.52 5.43 -18.20
N ALA A 533 20.10 4.38 -18.74
CA ALA A 533 21.47 3.94 -18.47
C ALA A 533 22.18 3.70 -19.80
N ILE A 534 22.66 4.78 -20.46
CA ILE A 534 23.31 4.76 -21.78
C ILE A 534 24.73 5.32 -21.66
N THR A 535 24.92 6.41 -20.95
CA THR A 535 26.21 7.04 -20.73
C THR A 535 26.86 6.57 -19.43
N GLU A 536 28.17 6.75 -19.28
CA GLU A 536 28.88 6.44 -18.02
C GLU A 536 28.25 7.18 -16.83
N ALA A 537 27.87 8.45 -17.03
CA ALA A 537 27.19 9.24 -16.02
C ALA A 537 25.82 8.67 -15.64
N ASP A 538 25.05 8.15 -16.62
CA ASP A 538 23.75 7.52 -16.35
C ASP A 538 23.92 6.26 -15.48
N TYR A 539 24.93 5.40 -15.78
CA TYR A 539 25.22 4.21 -14.98
C TYR A 539 25.63 4.57 -13.55
N ALA A 540 26.48 5.59 -13.38
CA ALA A 540 26.84 6.08 -12.06
C ALA A 540 25.63 6.62 -11.30
N ALA A 541 24.79 7.44 -11.94
CA ALA A 541 23.59 8.01 -11.32
C ALA A 541 22.55 6.93 -10.92
N VAL A 542 22.38 5.88 -11.73
CA VAL A 542 21.49 4.76 -11.36
C VAL A 542 22.04 3.96 -10.18
N ALA A 543 23.35 3.77 -10.12
CA ALA A 543 24.01 3.10 -8.99
C ALA A 543 23.93 3.95 -7.70
N ASP A 544 24.14 5.27 -7.79
CA ASP A 544 24.05 6.18 -6.64
C ASP A 544 22.63 6.25 -6.01
N GLN A 545 21.57 5.89 -6.79
CA GLN A 545 20.21 5.79 -6.26
C GLN A 545 20.00 4.61 -5.31
N GLN A 546 20.93 3.66 -5.25
CA GLN A 546 20.85 2.55 -4.31
C GLN A 546 21.29 3.01 -2.92
N SER A 547 20.45 2.83 -1.92
CA SER A 547 20.69 3.29 -0.53
C SER A 547 21.97 2.73 0.13
N GLN A 548 22.51 1.65 -0.43
CA GLN A 548 23.74 0.98 0.04
C GLN A 548 25.00 1.50 -0.64
N VAL A 549 24.86 2.37 -1.64
CA VAL A 549 25.99 2.93 -2.40
C VAL A 549 26.26 4.34 -1.94
N GLY A 550 27.42 4.59 -1.34
CA GLY A 550 27.81 5.92 -0.88
C GLY A 550 28.21 6.85 -2.04
N ARG A 551 28.82 6.31 -3.09
CA ARG A 551 29.17 7.00 -4.34
C ARG A 551 29.48 5.98 -5.43
N ALA A 552 28.99 6.19 -6.65
CA ALA A 552 29.26 5.36 -7.80
C ALA A 552 30.03 6.11 -8.90
N GLY A 553 30.91 5.40 -9.59
CA GLY A 553 31.57 5.85 -10.79
C GLY A 553 31.48 4.77 -11.86
N ALA A 554 31.23 5.14 -13.10
CA ALA A 554 31.20 4.20 -14.22
C ALA A 554 32.22 4.63 -15.30
N THR A 555 32.93 3.65 -15.86
CA THR A 555 33.86 3.85 -16.97
C THR A 555 33.56 2.88 -18.10
N ARG A 556 33.73 3.33 -19.34
CA ARG A 556 33.54 2.51 -20.53
C ARG A 556 34.73 1.57 -20.72
N ALA A 557 34.53 0.27 -20.49
CA ALA A 557 35.55 -0.71 -20.85
C ALA A 557 35.71 -0.79 -22.38
N LYS A 558 36.92 -0.63 -22.92
CA LYS A 558 37.20 -0.98 -24.29
C LYS A 558 37.06 -2.50 -24.45
N ALA A 559 36.14 -2.93 -25.31
CA ALA A 559 36.07 -4.34 -25.66
C ALA A 559 37.45 -4.80 -26.17
N PRO A 560 38.00 -5.92 -25.69
CA PRO A 560 39.24 -6.43 -26.22
C PRO A 560 39.05 -6.69 -27.72
N PRO A 561 40.09 -6.44 -28.56
CA PRO A 561 39.99 -6.70 -29.99
C PRO A 561 39.56 -8.14 -30.21
N ARG A 562 38.52 -8.36 -31.00
CA ARG A 562 38.05 -9.71 -31.37
C ARG A 562 39.21 -10.45 -31.99
N SER A 563 39.65 -11.52 -31.35
CA SER A 563 40.70 -12.40 -31.91
C SER A 563 40.24 -12.96 -33.27
N PRO A 564 41.05 -12.92 -34.33
CA PRO A 564 40.66 -13.36 -35.68
C PRO A 564 40.38 -14.86 -35.79
N ALA A 565 40.54 -15.64 -34.72
CA ALA A 565 40.47 -17.10 -34.78
C ALA A 565 39.05 -17.69 -34.75
N ALA A 566 37.98 -16.88 -34.58
CA ALA A 566 36.61 -17.41 -34.48
C ALA A 566 35.83 -17.48 -35.83
N SER A 567 36.39 -17.04 -36.94
CA SER A 567 35.69 -17.03 -38.25
C SER A 567 35.92 -18.27 -39.13
N ARG A 568 36.64 -19.31 -38.68
CA ARG A 568 36.95 -20.51 -39.46
C ARG A 568 36.30 -21.81 -39.02
N ARG A 569 35.22 -21.83 -38.27
CA ARG A 569 34.46 -23.04 -37.93
C ARG A 569 32.95 -22.91 -38.05
N ARG A 570 32.48 -22.51 -39.25
CA ARG A 570 31.11 -22.75 -39.70
C ARG A 570 31.02 -22.89 -41.21
N ARG A 571 31.70 -23.92 -41.76
CA ARG A 571 31.36 -24.49 -43.05
C ARG A 571 31.79 -25.96 -43.03
N SER A 572 30.92 -26.84 -42.52
CA SER A 572 30.81 -28.21 -42.99
C SER A 572 29.89 -29.00 -42.02
N ALA A 573 28.60 -28.89 -42.27
CA ALA A 573 27.62 -29.92 -41.90
C ALA A 573 26.33 -29.63 -42.63
N SER A 574 26.30 -29.89 -43.92
CA SER A 574 25.10 -30.19 -44.68
C SER A 574 25.49 -31.15 -45.77
N ARG A 575 25.24 -32.46 -45.55
CA ARG A 575 24.97 -33.54 -46.48
C ARG A 575 25.34 -34.85 -45.83
N THR A 576 24.38 -35.49 -45.30
CA THR A 576 23.74 -36.79 -45.67
C THR A 576 22.65 -37.07 -44.66
#